data_2c1e2c37b7b9571068e7a09bce1cbc99
#
_entry.id   2c1e2c37b7b9571068e7a09bce1cbc99
#
_cell.length_a   1.000
_cell.length_b   1.000
_cell.length_c   1.000
_cell.angle_alpha   90.00
_cell.angle_beta   90.00
_cell.angle_gamma   90.00
#
_symmetry.space_group_name_H-M   'P 1'
#
loop_
_entity.id
_entity.type
_entity.pdbx_description
1 polymer ?
#
loop_
_entity_poly.entity_id
_entity_poly.type
_entity_poly.pdbx_seq_one_letter_code
_entity_poly.pdbx_strand_id
1 'polypeptide(L)'
;MKSKLILILWLILVLGMFSCTKKQSNLPDETFKVSEFRTIPSFKAMFLALDKLEETKLYNLPLAQVVPAQKDTMYYAFGWGVLSSDAQLAIASKNQNQLISVTDQFISLAPQLGLHQFANQLRDAVKPEIKNNNWGLLKDVFYAMQESVDTLMLSNNREKELTFIYLGGWTETTNQIARLIAKDYSTEKSRTLQTDAWEDLAFNLNLIQNMSKDKSPLLAQTIELVHKIQNTLSTGTAAVLTLEQVETIVEHTTALRELYLKS
;
A
#
# COMPACT_ATOMS: atom_id res chain seq x y z
N MET A 1 -28.03 7.36 14.02
CA MET A 1 -26.67 7.71 13.53
C MET A 1 -25.64 7.85 14.65
N LYS A 2 -25.90 8.53 15.76
CA LYS A 2 -24.93 8.73 16.87
C LYS A 2 -24.46 7.44 17.56
N SER A 3 -25.28 6.38 17.63
CA SER A 3 -24.91 5.11 18.31
C SER A 3 -23.88 4.27 17.54
N LYS A 4 -23.89 4.32 16.20
CA LYS A 4 -22.93 3.56 15.36
C LYS A 4 -21.52 4.17 15.38
N LEU A 5 -21.43 5.50 15.49
CA LEU A 5 -20.15 6.21 15.63
C LEU A 5 -19.47 5.87 16.97
N ILE A 6 -20.27 5.72 18.03
CA ILE A 6 -19.80 5.32 19.36
C ILE A 6 -19.25 3.88 19.33
N LEU A 7 -19.83 2.98 18.53
CA LEU A 7 -19.35 1.60 18.42
C LEU A 7 -17.98 1.52 17.75
N ILE A 8 -17.74 2.36 16.74
CA ILE A 8 -16.42 2.45 16.06
C ILE A 8 -15.38 3.06 17.01
N LEU A 9 -15.74 4.07 17.79
CA LEU A 9 -14.84 4.67 18.79
C LEU A 9 -14.51 3.69 19.92
N TRP A 10 -15.46 2.87 20.35
CA TRP A 10 -15.25 1.81 21.34
C TRP A 10 -14.36 0.67 20.82
N LEU A 11 -14.45 0.37 19.52
CA LEU A 11 -13.59 -0.64 18.88
C LEU A 11 -12.10 -0.24 18.93
N ILE A 12 -11.82 1.05 18.79
CA ILE A 12 -10.45 1.60 18.88
C ILE A 12 -9.94 1.58 20.33
N LEU A 13 -10.81 1.80 21.31
CA LEU A 13 -10.43 1.87 22.72
C LEU A 13 -10.13 0.47 23.33
N VAL A 14 -10.79 -0.58 22.83
CA VAL A 14 -10.57 -1.97 23.31
C VAL A 14 -9.23 -2.55 22.84
N LEU A 15 -8.69 -2.05 21.72
CA LEU A 15 -7.38 -2.48 21.19
C LEU A 15 -6.19 -2.07 22.08
N GLY A 16 -6.35 -1.08 22.97
CA GLY A 16 -5.29 -0.62 23.86
C GLY A 16 -5.00 -1.49 25.08
N MET A 17 -5.82 -2.51 25.39
CA MET A 17 -5.74 -3.23 26.69
C MET A 17 -5.21 -4.67 26.61
N PHE A 18 -4.83 -5.19 25.44
CA PHE A 18 -4.24 -6.52 25.38
C PHE A 18 -2.71 -6.47 25.37
N SER A 19 -2.15 -6.29 26.58
CA SER A 19 -0.74 -6.56 26.86
C SER A 19 -0.54 -8.08 26.86
N CYS A 20 -0.11 -8.65 25.72
CA CYS A 20 0.23 -10.06 25.62
C CYS A 20 1.60 -10.35 26.20
N THR A 21 1.65 -11.38 27.02
CA THR A 21 2.85 -12.00 27.60
C THR A 21 3.88 -12.36 26.52
N LYS A 22 5.08 -11.80 26.68
CA LYS A 22 6.27 -12.07 25.85
C LYS A 22 6.63 -13.56 25.88
N LYS A 23 6.58 -14.20 24.71
CA LYS A 23 7.40 -15.36 24.42
C LYS A 23 8.66 -14.83 23.72
N GLN A 24 9.74 -14.78 24.47
CA GLN A 24 11.04 -14.31 24.03
C GLN A 24 11.60 -15.31 23.01
N SER A 25 11.55 -14.99 21.72
CA SER A 25 12.37 -15.66 20.70
C SER A 25 13.74 -15.00 20.72
N ASN A 26 14.79 -15.79 20.94
CA ASN A 26 16.17 -15.35 20.86
C ASN A 26 16.55 -15.08 19.40
N LEU A 27 16.14 -13.92 18.86
CA LEU A 27 16.71 -13.31 17.68
C LEU A 27 17.82 -12.36 18.13
N PRO A 28 18.94 -12.25 17.39
CA PRO A 28 20.01 -11.31 17.72
C PRO A 28 19.44 -9.90 17.83
N ASP A 29 19.83 -9.24 18.91
CA ASP A 29 19.40 -7.91 19.29
C ASP A 29 20.00 -6.85 18.34
N GLU A 30 19.43 -6.73 17.14
CA GLU A 30 19.60 -5.55 16.29
C GLU A 30 18.46 -4.60 16.68
N THR A 31 18.63 -3.85 17.75
CA THR A 31 17.73 -2.77 18.15
C THR A 31 17.81 -1.67 17.11
N PHE A 32 16.93 -1.77 16.09
CA PHE A 32 16.67 -0.69 15.17
C PHE A 32 16.14 0.51 15.96
N LYS A 33 16.83 1.62 15.91
CA LYS A 33 16.28 2.86 16.44
C LYS A 33 15.21 3.31 15.45
N VAL A 34 13.94 3.26 15.87
CA VAL A 34 12.75 3.72 15.09
C VAL A 34 13.00 5.08 14.39
N SER A 35 13.91 5.91 14.95
CA SER A 35 14.28 7.21 14.40
C SER A 35 15.10 7.18 13.09
N GLU A 36 15.51 6.00 12.62
CA GLU A 36 16.33 5.90 11.39
C GLU A 36 15.48 5.74 10.12
N PHE A 37 14.27 5.19 10.23
CA PHE A 37 13.35 5.08 9.11
C PHE A 37 12.64 6.40 8.85
N ARG A 38 12.54 6.78 7.57
CA ARG A 38 11.70 7.91 7.15
C ARG A 38 10.23 7.50 7.14
N THR A 39 9.36 8.42 7.51
CA THR A 39 7.92 8.26 7.36
C THR A 39 7.55 8.36 5.88
N ILE A 40 7.02 7.28 5.30
CA ILE A 40 6.58 7.26 3.91
C ILE A 40 5.18 7.87 3.84
N PRO A 41 4.92 8.86 2.96
CA PRO A 41 3.59 9.41 2.75
C PRO A 41 2.58 8.33 2.34
N SER A 42 1.34 8.47 2.79
CA SER A 42 0.28 7.57 2.38
C SER A 42 -0.06 7.74 0.89
N PHE A 43 -0.15 6.65 0.13
CA PHE A 43 -0.58 6.65 -1.28
C PHE A 43 -2.04 7.13 -1.48
N LYS A 44 -2.80 7.28 -0.41
CA LYS A 44 -4.11 7.96 -0.38
C LYS A 44 -4.09 9.32 -1.06
N ALA A 45 -2.99 10.06 -0.94
CA ALA A 45 -2.86 11.39 -1.54
C ALA A 45 -3.01 11.37 -3.06
N MET A 46 -2.54 10.31 -3.74
CA MET A 46 -2.68 10.17 -5.19
C MET A 46 -4.14 9.95 -5.61
N PHE A 47 -4.90 9.15 -4.85
CA PHE A 47 -6.33 8.96 -5.13
C PHE A 47 -7.13 10.26 -4.93
N LEU A 48 -6.77 11.08 -3.95
CA LEU A 48 -7.38 12.40 -3.78
C LEU A 48 -7.04 13.37 -4.92
N ALA A 49 -5.86 13.25 -5.51
CA ALA A 49 -5.48 14.02 -6.69
C ALA A 49 -6.29 13.61 -7.93
N LEU A 50 -6.55 12.31 -8.10
CA LEU A 50 -7.41 11.80 -9.19
C LEU A 50 -8.88 12.22 -9.05
N ASP A 51 -9.42 12.20 -7.83
CA ASP A 51 -10.79 12.71 -7.57
C ASP A 51 -10.94 14.16 -8.06
N LYS A 52 -9.91 14.98 -7.91
CA LYS A 52 -9.90 16.38 -8.38
C LYS A 52 -9.87 16.51 -9.92
N LEU A 53 -9.35 15.52 -10.62
CA LEU A 53 -9.28 15.52 -12.09
C LEU A 53 -10.56 15.00 -12.72
N GLU A 54 -11.61 14.68 -11.94
CA GLU A 54 -12.90 14.13 -12.39
C GLU A 54 -12.74 12.90 -13.33
N GLU A 55 -11.66 12.13 -13.13
CA GLU A 55 -11.37 10.95 -13.94
C GLU A 55 -12.31 9.79 -13.61
N THR A 56 -13.50 9.84 -14.19
CA THR A 56 -14.52 8.78 -14.08
C THR A 56 -14.09 7.46 -14.75
N LYS A 57 -12.99 7.44 -15.49
CA LYS A 57 -12.47 6.26 -16.22
C LYS A 57 -11.71 5.27 -15.34
N LEU A 58 -11.47 5.58 -14.08
CA LEU A 58 -10.93 4.64 -13.06
C LEU A 58 -11.74 3.34 -12.98
N TYR A 59 -12.98 3.37 -13.40
CA TYR A 59 -13.97 2.31 -13.19
C TYR A 59 -13.70 1.00 -13.91
N ASN A 60 -12.74 0.96 -14.85
CA ASN A 60 -12.47 -0.19 -15.71
C ASN A 60 -11.05 -0.75 -15.61
N LEU A 61 -10.28 -0.36 -14.61
CA LEU A 61 -8.98 -1.00 -14.40
C LEU A 61 -9.20 -2.38 -13.77
N PRO A 62 -8.67 -3.44 -14.39
CA PRO A 62 -8.74 -4.77 -13.82
C PRO A 62 -7.89 -4.80 -12.55
N LEU A 63 -8.48 -5.24 -11.43
CA LEU A 63 -7.70 -5.58 -10.26
C LEU A 63 -7.01 -6.92 -10.49
N ALA A 64 -5.73 -6.97 -10.19
CA ALA A 64 -4.99 -8.20 -10.29
C ALA A 64 -5.20 -9.07 -9.06
N GLN A 65 -5.22 -10.37 -9.27
CA GLN A 65 -5.14 -11.29 -8.15
C GLN A 65 -3.75 -11.17 -7.50
N VAL A 66 -3.73 -10.95 -6.18
CA VAL A 66 -2.48 -10.88 -5.42
C VAL A 66 -2.06 -12.28 -5.02
N VAL A 67 -1.12 -12.85 -5.74
CA VAL A 67 -0.50 -14.14 -5.42
C VAL A 67 0.98 -13.91 -5.15
N PRO A 68 1.46 -13.95 -3.89
CA PRO A 68 2.87 -13.76 -3.57
C PRO A 68 3.74 -14.77 -4.32
N ALA A 69 4.84 -14.33 -4.89
CA ALA A 69 5.74 -15.17 -5.67
C ALA A 69 6.45 -16.20 -4.79
N GLN A 70 6.69 -15.88 -3.53
CA GLN A 70 7.31 -16.76 -2.54
C GLN A 70 6.59 -16.67 -1.17
N LYS A 71 6.82 -17.67 -0.33
CA LYS A 71 6.29 -17.71 1.05
C LYS A 71 7.27 -17.01 2.01
N ASP A 72 7.40 -15.72 1.87
CA ASP A 72 8.24 -14.86 2.70
C ASP A 72 7.47 -13.61 3.13
N THR A 73 7.80 -13.10 4.31
CA THR A 73 7.08 -11.98 4.93
C THR A 73 7.12 -10.70 4.08
N MET A 74 8.22 -10.45 3.36
CA MET A 74 8.33 -9.27 2.50
C MET A 74 7.39 -9.35 1.30
N TYR A 75 7.23 -10.55 0.72
CA TYR A 75 6.27 -10.77 -0.37
C TYR A 75 4.83 -10.60 0.10
N TYR A 76 4.51 -11.06 1.30
CA TYR A 76 3.18 -10.86 1.90
C TYR A 76 2.93 -9.39 2.23
N ALA A 77 3.94 -8.68 2.76
CA ALA A 77 3.85 -7.27 3.08
C ALA A 77 3.63 -6.42 1.82
N PHE A 78 4.40 -6.69 0.75
CA PHE A 78 4.19 -6.05 -0.55
C PHE A 78 2.77 -6.31 -1.08
N GLY A 79 2.32 -7.57 -1.06
CA GLY A 79 0.97 -7.94 -1.48
C GLY A 79 -0.12 -7.24 -0.68
N TRP A 80 0.07 -7.05 0.63
CA TRP A 80 -0.84 -6.27 1.47
C TRP A 80 -0.98 -4.82 1.00
N GLY A 81 0.15 -4.20 0.65
CA GLY A 81 0.16 -2.85 0.09
C GLY A 81 -0.59 -2.76 -1.23
N VAL A 82 -0.37 -3.71 -2.14
CA VAL A 82 -1.11 -3.80 -3.41
C VAL A 82 -2.62 -3.90 -3.15
N LEU A 83 -3.06 -4.79 -2.26
CA LEU A 83 -4.48 -4.91 -1.90
C LEU A 83 -5.04 -3.61 -1.29
N SER A 84 -4.22 -2.86 -0.55
CA SER A 84 -4.63 -1.57 0.01
C SER A 84 -4.91 -0.53 -1.07
N SER A 85 -4.08 -0.49 -2.14
CA SER A 85 -4.32 0.34 -3.32
C SER A 85 -5.58 -0.11 -4.08
N ASP A 86 -5.72 -1.42 -4.31
CA ASP A 86 -6.86 -2.00 -5.02
C ASP A 86 -8.19 -1.75 -4.30
N ALA A 87 -8.20 -1.80 -2.96
CA ALA A 87 -9.37 -1.46 -2.17
C ALA A 87 -9.79 0.01 -2.36
N GLN A 88 -8.82 0.93 -2.39
CA GLN A 88 -9.09 2.35 -2.64
C GLN A 88 -9.70 2.56 -4.05
N LEU A 89 -9.15 1.88 -5.06
CA LEU A 89 -9.67 1.92 -6.41
C LEU A 89 -11.11 1.36 -6.48
N ALA A 90 -11.36 0.21 -5.85
CA ALA A 90 -12.67 -0.41 -5.81
C ALA A 90 -13.72 0.48 -5.11
N ILE A 91 -13.31 1.19 -4.06
CA ILE A 91 -14.16 2.16 -3.34
C ILE A 91 -14.44 3.39 -4.21
N ALA A 92 -13.40 3.97 -4.84
CA ALA A 92 -13.55 5.14 -5.71
C ALA A 92 -14.45 4.84 -6.92
N SER A 93 -14.31 3.63 -7.49
CA SER A 93 -15.14 3.15 -8.59
C SER A 93 -16.51 2.61 -8.17
N LYS A 94 -16.80 2.54 -6.89
CA LYS A 94 -18.02 1.95 -6.31
C LYS A 94 -18.27 0.52 -6.81
N ASN A 95 -17.18 -0.24 -7.03
CA ASN A 95 -17.25 -1.59 -7.56
C ASN A 95 -17.36 -2.63 -6.43
N GLN A 96 -18.58 -3.08 -6.16
CA GLN A 96 -18.87 -4.04 -5.09
C GLN A 96 -18.11 -5.36 -5.26
N ASN A 97 -18.11 -5.92 -6.46
CA ASN A 97 -17.49 -7.22 -6.71
C ASN A 97 -15.97 -7.17 -6.51
N GLN A 98 -15.33 -6.11 -6.97
CA GLN A 98 -13.91 -5.90 -6.76
C GLN A 98 -13.60 -5.73 -5.26
N LEU A 99 -14.38 -4.93 -4.53
CA LEU A 99 -14.16 -4.72 -3.11
C LEU A 99 -14.34 -6.00 -2.28
N ILE A 100 -15.32 -6.84 -2.63
CA ILE A 100 -15.50 -8.18 -2.02
C ILE A 100 -14.25 -9.04 -2.29
N SER A 101 -13.80 -9.12 -3.55
CA SER A 101 -12.63 -9.91 -3.92
C SER A 101 -11.37 -9.47 -3.17
N VAL A 102 -11.12 -8.16 -3.10
CA VAL A 102 -9.98 -7.60 -2.35
C VAL A 102 -10.09 -7.91 -0.86
N THR A 103 -11.29 -7.79 -0.28
CA THR A 103 -11.52 -8.12 1.14
C THR A 103 -11.21 -9.59 1.42
N ASP A 104 -11.63 -10.51 0.55
CA ASP A 104 -11.35 -11.95 0.70
C ASP A 104 -9.85 -12.25 0.57
N GLN A 105 -9.14 -11.53 -0.29
CA GLN A 105 -7.67 -11.63 -0.41
C GLN A 105 -6.96 -11.11 0.84
N PHE A 106 -7.38 -10.00 1.44
CA PHE A 106 -6.87 -9.53 2.73
C PHE A 106 -7.02 -10.59 3.83
N ILE A 107 -8.20 -11.24 3.90
CA ILE A 107 -8.46 -12.30 4.88
C ILE A 107 -7.50 -13.47 4.68
N SER A 108 -7.20 -13.84 3.44
CA SER A 108 -6.27 -14.92 3.11
C SER A 108 -4.82 -14.57 3.45
N LEU A 109 -4.41 -13.30 3.25
CA LEU A 109 -3.04 -12.84 3.41
C LEU A 109 -2.70 -12.50 4.87
N ALA A 110 -3.66 -12.01 5.64
CA ALA A 110 -3.48 -11.50 6.99
C ALA A 110 -2.77 -12.45 7.98
N PRO A 111 -3.04 -13.77 7.99
CA PRO A 111 -2.34 -14.69 8.89
C PRO A 111 -0.83 -14.71 8.70
N GLN A 112 -0.36 -14.50 7.47
CA GLN A 112 1.07 -14.52 7.12
C GLN A 112 1.82 -13.30 7.68
N LEU A 113 1.08 -12.23 7.97
CA LEU A 113 1.59 -10.99 8.56
C LEU A 113 1.23 -10.85 10.05
N GLY A 114 0.59 -11.86 10.66
CA GLY A 114 0.07 -11.74 12.03
C GLY A 114 -1.08 -10.73 12.15
N LEU A 115 -1.79 -10.46 11.06
CA LEU A 115 -2.88 -9.47 10.97
C LEU A 115 -4.28 -10.10 10.97
N HIS A 116 -4.41 -11.39 11.38
CA HIS A 116 -5.66 -12.13 11.30
C HIS A 116 -6.83 -11.49 12.06
N GLN A 117 -6.56 -10.77 13.15
CA GLN A 117 -7.62 -10.06 13.89
C GLN A 117 -8.20 -8.91 13.05
N PHE A 118 -7.33 -8.16 12.35
CA PHE A 118 -7.76 -7.09 11.45
C PHE A 118 -8.57 -7.61 10.28
N ALA A 119 -8.20 -8.76 9.72
CA ALA A 119 -8.93 -9.37 8.62
C ALA A 119 -10.37 -9.73 9.01
N ASN A 120 -10.57 -10.29 10.20
CA ASN A 120 -11.92 -10.62 10.69
C ASN A 120 -12.75 -9.36 10.93
N GLN A 121 -12.17 -8.34 11.58
CA GLN A 121 -12.83 -7.05 11.81
C GLN A 121 -13.18 -6.37 10.49
N LEU A 122 -12.28 -6.38 9.51
CA LEU A 122 -12.52 -5.83 8.18
C LEU A 122 -13.70 -6.51 7.49
N ARG A 123 -13.75 -7.86 7.50
CA ARG A 123 -14.87 -8.61 6.91
C ARG A 123 -16.19 -8.22 7.51
N ASP A 124 -16.26 -8.13 8.84
CA ASP A 124 -17.49 -7.87 9.57
C ASP A 124 -17.95 -6.40 9.41
N ALA A 125 -17.00 -5.46 9.25
CA ALA A 125 -17.28 -4.06 8.99
C ALA A 125 -17.67 -3.77 7.53
N VAL A 126 -17.02 -4.46 6.56
CA VAL A 126 -17.16 -4.15 5.12
C VAL A 126 -18.44 -4.73 4.51
N LYS A 127 -18.77 -6.00 4.80
CA LYS A 127 -19.92 -6.68 4.17
C LYS A 127 -21.26 -5.95 4.31
N PRO A 128 -21.67 -5.48 5.49
CA PRO A 128 -22.93 -4.73 5.64
C PRO A 128 -22.92 -3.42 4.85
N GLU A 129 -21.78 -2.73 4.83
CA GLU A 129 -21.68 -1.41 4.22
C GLU A 129 -21.62 -1.48 2.68
N ILE A 130 -21.06 -2.55 2.12
CA ILE A 130 -21.16 -2.83 0.68
C ILE A 130 -22.65 -3.02 0.30
N LYS A 131 -23.37 -3.85 1.06
CA LYS A 131 -24.79 -4.10 0.81
C LYS A 131 -25.64 -2.83 0.88
N ASN A 132 -25.26 -1.90 1.75
CA ASN A 132 -25.94 -0.63 1.94
C ASN A 132 -25.45 0.46 0.97
N ASN A 133 -24.49 0.19 0.09
CA ASN A 133 -23.86 1.18 -0.80
C ASN A 133 -23.24 2.37 -0.04
N ASN A 134 -22.73 2.14 1.16
CA ASN A 134 -22.22 3.20 2.03
C ASN A 134 -20.72 3.44 1.77
N TRP A 135 -20.39 3.93 0.57
CA TRP A 135 -19.02 4.11 0.08
C TRP A 135 -18.18 5.06 0.93
N GLY A 136 -18.78 6.08 1.52
CA GLY A 136 -18.09 6.99 2.44
C GLY A 136 -17.58 6.26 3.67
N LEU A 137 -18.44 5.46 4.31
CA LEU A 137 -18.05 4.69 5.50
C LEU A 137 -17.05 3.58 5.14
N LEU A 138 -17.18 2.95 3.97
CA LEU A 138 -16.20 1.97 3.47
C LEU A 138 -14.81 2.61 3.36
N LYS A 139 -14.71 3.81 2.80
CA LYS A 139 -13.47 4.59 2.72
C LYS A 139 -12.87 4.80 4.12
N ASP A 140 -13.68 5.23 5.09
CA ASP A 140 -13.24 5.48 6.46
C ASP A 140 -12.75 4.19 7.15
N VAL A 141 -13.43 3.05 6.93
CA VAL A 141 -13.05 1.74 7.46
C VAL A 141 -11.66 1.32 6.95
N PHE A 142 -11.40 1.44 5.64
CA PHE A 142 -10.10 1.08 5.07
C PHE A 142 -8.98 2.01 5.52
N TYR A 143 -9.28 3.30 5.73
CA TYR A 143 -8.28 4.23 6.29
C TYR A 143 -7.94 3.90 7.74
N ALA A 144 -8.94 3.66 8.58
CA ALA A 144 -8.73 3.28 9.97
C ALA A 144 -7.96 1.95 10.08
N MET A 145 -8.22 1.00 9.17
CA MET A 145 -7.48 -0.25 9.09
C MET A 145 -6.00 0.02 8.77
N GLN A 146 -5.69 0.85 7.79
CA GLN A 146 -4.30 1.17 7.45
C GLN A 146 -3.57 1.81 8.62
N GLU A 147 -4.15 2.82 9.26
CA GLU A 147 -3.58 3.47 10.44
C GLU A 147 -3.34 2.48 11.60
N SER A 148 -4.24 1.52 11.77
CA SER A 148 -4.10 0.48 12.79
C SER A 148 -2.97 -0.50 12.46
N VAL A 149 -2.79 -0.87 11.19
CA VAL A 149 -1.68 -1.71 10.72
C VAL A 149 -0.36 -0.96 10.90
N ASP A 150 -0.28 0.30 10.53
CA ASP A 150 0.91 1.14 10.71
C ASP A 150 1.32 1.20 12.18
N THR A 151 0.36 1.50 13.05
CA THR A 151 0.59 1.54 14.50
C THR A 151 1.08 0.19 15.04
N LEU A 152 0.48 -0.92 14.60
CA LEU A 152 0.87 -2.25 15.03
C LEU A 152 2.29 -2.60 14.56
N MET A 153 2.62 -2.29 13.32
CA MET A 153 3.96 -2.56 12.76
C MET A 153 5.02 -1.78 13.52
N LEU A 154 4.80 -0.47 13.72
CA LEU A 154 5.73 0.40 14.43
C LEU A 154 5.89 -0.01 15.91
N SER A 155 4.79 -0.32 16.61
CA SER A 155 4.85 -0.72 18.02
C SER A 155 5.54 -2.07 18.26
N ASN A 156 5.71 -2.87 17.22
CA ASN A 156 6.38 -4.16 17.26
C ASN A 156 7.76 -4.16 16.57
N ASN A 157 8.33 -3.00 16.27
CA ASN A 157 9.61 -2.83 15.58
C ASN A 157 9.65 -3.60 14.24
N ARG A 158 8.59 -3.42 13.43
CA ARG A 158 8.41 -4.08 12.13
C ARG A 158 8.43 -3.07 10.99
N GLU A 159 9.30 -2.08 11.08
CA GLU A 159 9.44 -0.99 10.10
C GLU A 159 9.86 -1.53 8.73
N LYS A 160 10.60 -2.64 8.72
CA LYS A 160 10.98 -3.32 7.49
C LYS A 160 9.72 -3.79 6.73
N GLU A 161 8.84 -4.54 7.39
CA GLU A 161 7.60 -5.01 6.76
C GLU A 161 6.68 -3.84 6.38
N LEU A 162 6.62 -2.80 7.22
CA LEU A 162 5.86 -1.59 6.92
C LEU A 162 6.39 -0.90 5.65
N THR A 163 7.71 -0.82 5.47
CA THR A 163 8.33 -0.30 4.24
C THR A 163 7.86 -1.09 3.02
N PHE A 164 7.77 -2.42 3.09
CA PHE A 164 7.28 -3.24 1.98
C PHE A 164 5.77 -3.12 1.76
N ILE A 165 4.97 -2.89 2.81
CA ILE A 165 3.55 -2.55 2.67
C ILE A 165 3.40 -1.25 1.86
N TYR A 166 4.14 -0.21 2.23
CA TYR A 166 4.11 1.05 1.49
C TYR A 166 4.66 0.93 0.08
N LEU A 167 5.73 0.14 -0.11
CA LEU A 167 6.28 -0.14 -1.44
C LEU A 167 5.23 -0.77 -2.36
N GLY A 168 4.51 -1.79 -1.89
CA GLY A 168 3.43 -2.42 -2.66
C GLY A 168 2.30 -1.46 -2.99
N GLY A 169 1.86 -0.66 -2.01
CA GLY A 169 0.81 0.33 -2.20
C GLY A 169 1.18 1.41 -3.20
N TRP A 170 2.38 1.99 -3.09
CA TRP A 170 2.87 2.99 -4.02
C TRP A 170 3.14 2.42 -5.42
N THR A 171 3.66 1.19 -5.51
CA THR A 171 3.86 0.52 -6.81
C THR A 171 2.55 0.35 -7.55
N GLU A 172 1.53 -0.20 -6.90
CA GLU A 172 0.23 -0.45 -7.52
C GLU A 172 -0.48 0.85 -7.86
N THR A 173 -0.54 1.81 -6.92
CA THR A 173 -1.19 3.09 -7.15
C THR A 173 -0.53 3.85 -8.30
N THR A 174 0.81 3.94 -8.32
CA THR A 174 1.54 4.62 -9.39
C THR A 174 1.34 3.93 -10.74
N ASN A 175 1.36 2.59 -10.78
CA ASN A 175 1.10 1.82 -12.00
C ASN A 175 -0.30 2.10 -12.56
N GLN A 176 -1.33 2.02 -11.72
CA GLN A 176 -2.72 2.26 -12.12
C GLN A 176 -2.92 3.68 -12.65
N ILE A 177 -2.40 4.68 -11.94
CA ILE A 177 -2.52 6.09 -12.33
C ILE A 177 -1.73 6.38 -13.60
N ALA A 178 -0.51 5.87 -13.72
CA ALA A 178 0.30 6.04 -14.93
C ALA A 178 -0.36 5.42 -16.15
N ARG A 179 -0.96 4.23 -16.04
CA ARG A 179 -1.75 3.59 -17.12
C ARG A 179 -2.95 4.43 -17.55
N LEU A 180 -3.65 5.05 -16.60
CA LEU A 180 -4.78 5.94 -16.91
C LEU A 180 -4.30 7.18 -17.67
N ILE A 181 -3.22 7.79 -17.20
CA ILE A 181 -2.63 8.97 -17.83
C ILE A 181 -2.10 8.62 -19.22
N ALA A 182 -1.39 7.51 -19.40
CA ALA A 182 -0.88 7.07 -20.69
C ALA A 182 -2.00 6.88 -21.72
N LYS A 183 -3.16 6.38 -21.28
CA LYS A 183 -4.33 6.14 -22.16
C LYS A 183 -4.99 7.44 -22.63
N ASP A 184 -4.95 8.49 -21.82
CA ASP A 184 -5.54 9.80 -22.11
C ASP A 184 -4.61 10.89 -21.56
N TYR A 185 -3.45 11.00 -22.22
CA TYR A 185 -2.35 11.82 -21.76
C TYR A 185 -2.66 13.31 -21.83
N SER A 186 -2.34 14.00 -20.74
CA SER A 186 -2.14 15.44 -20.71
C SER A 186 -1.03 15.82 -19.74
N THR A 187 -0.37 16.95 -19.97
CA THR A 187 0.69 17.46 -19.10
C THR A 187 0.18 17.77 -17.69
N GLU A 188 -1.06 18.20 -17.56
CA GLU A 188 -1.70 18.48 -16.29
C GLU A 188 -1.90 17.20 -15.47
N LYS A 189 -2.43 16.13 -16.11
CA LYS A 189 -2.63 14.82 -15.46
C LYS A 189 -1.30 14.21 -15.02
N SER A 190 -0.22 14.39 -15.80
CA SER A 190 1.08 13.83 -15.47
C SER A 190 1.66 14.36 -14.15
N ARG A 191 1.25 15.56 -13.71
CA ARG A 191 1.66 16.14 -12.42
C ARG A 191 1.16 15.33 -11.22
N THR A 192 0.10 14.55 -11.37
CA THR A 192 -0.42 13.71 -10.27
C THR A 192 0.52 12.58 -9.86
N LEU A 193 1.46 12.19 -10.74
CA LEU A 193 2.45 11.15 -10.45
C LEU A 193 3.61 11.65 -9.57
N GLN A 194 3.75 12.97 -9.39
CA GLN A 194 4.88 13.53 -8.67
C GLN A 194 4.67 13.46 -7.15
N THR A 195 5.60 12.80 -6.48
CA THR A 195 5.55 12.60 -5.04
C THR A 195 6.94 12.32 -4.47
N ASP A 196 7.18 12.77 -3.25
CA ASP A 196 8.40 12.52 -2.50
C ASP A 196 8.44 11.08 -1.92
N ALA A 197 7.33 10.34 -2.01
CA ALA A 197 7.24 8.99 -1.44
C ALA A 197 8.31 8.03 -1.98
N TRP A 198 8.68 8.17 -3.25
CA TRP A 198 9.70 7.32 -3.87
C TRP A 198 11.11 7.60 -3.32
N GLU A 199 11.39 8.85 -2.91
CA GLU A 199 12.63 9.20 -2.21
C GLU A 199 12.70 8.54 -0.84
N ASP A 200 11.62 8.64 -0.06
CA ASP A 200 11.55 8.02 1.27
C ASP A 200 11.59 6.49 1.20
N LEU A 201 10.95 5.89 0.20
CA LEU A 201 11.04 4.45 -0.09
C LEU A 201 12.47 4.04 -0.42
N ALA A 202 13.15 4.77 -1.31
CA ALA A 202 14.55 4.51 -1.67
C ALA A 202 15.46 4.61 -0.44
N PHE A 203 15.27 5.63 0.38
CA PHE A 203 16.03 5.78 1.62
C PHE A 203 15.84 4.59 2.56
N ASN A 204 14.60 4.19 2.84
CA ASN A 204 14.31 3.09 3.76
C ASN A 204 14.81 1.74 3.23
N LEU A 205 14.71 1.49 1.93
CA LEU A 205 15.22 0.26 1.30
C LEU A 205 16.75 0.19 1.36
N ASN A 206 17.45 1.32 1.13
CA ASN A 206 18.91 1.39 1.30
C ASN A 206 19.31 1.17 2.76
N LEU A 207 18.55 1.72 3.71
CA LEU A 207 18.77 1.46 5.14
C LEU A 207 18.64 -0.04 5.45
N ILE A 208 17.56 -0.69 5.00
CA ILE A 208 17.35 -2.14 5.15
C ILE A 208 18.51 -2.93 4.53
N GLN A 209 18.99 -2.55 3.34
CA GLN A 209 20.10 -3.21 2.68
C GLN A 209 21.41 -3.11 3.48
N ASN A 210 21.69 -1.91 4.04
CA ASN A 210 22.91 -1.67 4.83
C ASN A 210 22.89 -2.43 6.16
N MET A 211 21.72 -2.62 6.75
CA MET A 211 21.53 -3.33 8.01
C MET A 211 21.46 -4.85 7.83
N SER A 212 21.11 -5.33 6.64
CA SER A 212 21.06 -6.76 6.33
C SER A 212 22.45 -7.31 6.12
N LYS A 213 22.82 -8.38 6.86
CA LYS A 213 24.05 -9.14 6.61
C LYS A 213 24.00 -9.91 5.30
N ASP A 214 22.78 -10.26 4.86
CA ASP A 214 22.53 -10.95 3.59
C ASP A 214 22.20 -9.94 2.50
N LYS A 215 23.07 -9.82 1.53
CA LYS A 215 22.84 -9.04 0.31
C LYS A 215 21.86 -9.81 -0.60
N SER A 216 20.57 -9.74 -0.28
CA SER A 216 19.54 -10.38 -1.11
C SER A 216 19.52 -9.80 -2.52
N PRO A 217 19.67 -10.63 -3.58
CA PRO A 217 19.54 -10.16 -4.97
C PRO A 217 18.19 -9.48 -5.23
N LEU A 218 17.13 -9.96 -4.59
CA LEU A 218 15.79 -9.35 -4.68
C LEU A 218 15.81 -7.91 -4.19
N LEU A 219 16.37 -7.65 -3.01
CA LEU A 219 16.43 -6.30 -2.46
C LEU A 219 17.25 -5.36 -3.34
N ALA A 220 18.36 -5.84 -3.91
CA ALA A 220 19.16 -5.05 -4.84
C ALA A 220 18.37 -4.69 -6.11
N GLN A 221 17.64 -5.64 -6.71
CA GLN A 221 16.78 -5.38 -7.88
C GLN A 221 15.61 -4.42 -7.51
N THR A 222 15.04 -4.57 -6.32
CA THR A 222 14.00 -3.67 -5.82
C THR A 222 14.51 -2.24 -5.74
N ILE A 223 15.67 -2.03 -5.13
CA ILE A 223 16.30 -0.71 -5.00
C ILE A 223 16.60 -0.12 -6.38
N GLU A 224 17.13 -0.91 -7.31
CA GLU A 224 17.39 -0.46 -8.68
C GLU A 224 16.13 0.04 -9.36
N LEU A 225 15.03 -0.71 -9.29
CA LEU A 225 13.75 -0.30 -9.89
C LEU A 225 13.15 0.94 -9.22
N VAL A 226 13.22 1.02 -7.88
CA VAL A 226 12.77 2.20 -7.14
C VAL A 226 13.56 3.45 -7.56
N HIS A 227 14.88 3.34 -7.71
CA HIS A 227 15.69 4.46 -8.23
C HIS A 227 15.36 4.83 -9.68
N LYS A 228 15.08 3.84 -10.55
CA LYS A 228 14.62 4.13 -11.92
C LYS A 228 13.30 4.93 -11.92
N ILE A 229 12.33 4.52 -11.11
CA ILE A 229 11.07 5.24 -10.96
C ILE A 229 11.32 6.66 -10.42
N GLN A 230 12.08 6.78 -9.34
CA GLN A 230 12.43 8.06 -8.73
C GLN A 230 13.10 9.01 -9.74
N ASN A 231 14.10 8.51 -10.47
CA ASN A 231 14.81 9.31 -11.47
C ASN A 231 13.88 9.78 -12.59
N THR A 232 12.98 8.93 -13.07
CA THR A 232 12.00 9.30 -14.10
C THR A 232 11.06 10.40 -13.59
N LEU A 233 10.61 10.29 -12.35
CA LEU A 233 9.75 11.30 -11.71
C LEU A 233 10.48 12.64 -11.46
N SER A 234 11.79 12.60 -11.17
CA SER A 234 12.59 13.78 -10.80
C SER A 234 13.12 14.57 -12.01
N THR A 235 13.02 14.05 -13.23
CA THR A 235 13.60 14.68 -14.43
C THR A 235 12.82 15.88 -14.95
N GLY A 236 11.66 16.19 -14.40
CA GLY A 236 10.84 17.31 -14.84
C GLY A 236 11.17 18.62 -14.13
N THR A 237 11.85 19.55 -14.80
CA THR A 237 12.13 20.91 -14.29
C THR A 237 10.87 21.73 -13.97
N ALA A 238 9.70 21.26 -14.36
CA ALA A 238 8.40 21.91 -14.15
C ALA A 238 7.32 20.96 -13.63
N ALA A 239 7.72 19.86 -13.01
CA ALA A 239 6.76 18.88 -12.52
C ALA A 239 5.81 18.29 -13.59
N VAL A 240 6.27 18.20 -14.85
CA VAL A 240 5.52 17.68 -15.99
C VAL A 240 6.29 16.53 -16.61
N LEU A 241 5.66 15.36 -16.70
CA LEU A 241 6.25 14.20 -17.36
C LEU A 241 5.74 14.13 -18.82
N THR A 242 6.60 13.70 -19.73
CA THR A 242 6.19 13.36 -21.10
C THR A 242 5.42 12.05 -21.12
N LEU A 243 4.70 11.75 -22.24
CA LEU A 243 4.03 10.46 -22.40
C LEU A 243 5.03 9.29 -22.28
N GLU A 244 6.20 9.39 -22.90
CA GLU A 244 7.25 8.39 -22.84
C GLU A 244 7.73 8.13 -21.38
N GLN A 245 7.88 9.20 -20.59
CA GLN A 245 8.21 9.06 -19.17
C GLN A 245 7.10 8.37 -18.37
N VAL A 246 5.83 8.67 -18.68
CA VAL A 246 4.67 8.01 -18.05
C VAL A 246 4.66 6.52 -18.40
N GLU A 247 4.90 6.17 -19.67
CA GLU A 247 5.00 4.77 -20.11
C GLU A 247 6.19 4.04 -19.45
N THR A 248 7.33 4.70 -19.30
CA THR A 248 8.51 4.18 -18.57
C THR A 248 8.16 3.89 -17.10
N ILE A 249 7.36 4.74 -16.46
CA ILE A 249 6.88 4.51 -15.09
C ILE A 249 5.98 3.26 -15.05
N VAL A 250 5.09 3.08 -16.02
CA VAL A 250 4.27 1.85 -16.12
C VAL A 250 5.14 0.62 -16.23
N GLU A 251 6.17 0.65 -17.08
CA GLU A 251 7.11 -0.47 -17.25
C GLU A 251 7.83 -0.81 -15.93
N HIS A 252 8.45 0.18 -15.29
CA HIS A 252 9.22 -0.05 -14.07
C HIS A 252 8.35 -0.48 -12.88
N THR A 253 7.15 0.10 -12.72
CA THR A 253 6.22 -0.34 -11.67
C THR A 253 5.65 -1.72 -11.94
N THR A 254 5.44 -2.09 -13.21
CA THR A 254 5.07 -3.46 -13.58
C THR A 254 6.19 -4.44 -13.26
N ALA A 255 7.43 -4.15 -13.65
CA ALA A 255 8.58 -4.99 -13.33
C ALA A 255 8.77 -5.15 -11.81
N LEU A 256 8.64 -4.07 -11.04
CA LEU A 256 8.72 -4.11 -9.58
C LEU A 256 7.62 -5.00 -8.98
N ARG A 257 6.40 -4.91 -9.49
CA ARG A 257 5.28 -5.76 -9.08
C ARG A 257 5.54 -7.25 -9.35
N GLU A 258 6.11 -7.59 -10.52
CA GLU A 258 6.42 -8.95 -10.93
C GLU A 258 7.56 -9.60 -10.11
N LEU A 259 8.40 -8.83 -9.43
CA LEU A 259 9.37 -9.37 -8.48
C LEU A 259 8.69 -10.02 -7.25
N TYR A 260 7.53 -9.52 -6.83
CA TYR A 260 6.86 -9.93 -5.60
C TYR A 260 5.60 -10.77 -5.83
N LEU A 261 4.92 -10.59 -6.94
CA LEU A 261 3.67 -11.25 -7.24
C LEU A 261 3.80 -12.10 -8.50
N LYS A 262 3.10 -13.25 -8.51
CA LYS A 262 2.98 -14.06 -9.71
C LYS A 262 2.07 -13.35 -10.70
N SER A 263 2.47 -13.32 -11.94
CA SER A 263 1.65 -12.90 -13.09
C SER A 263 0.56 -13.92 -13.40
#